data_9acb172aeabf6b14118251230ef59f19
#
_entry.id   9acb172aeabf6b14118251230ef59f19
#
_cell.length_a   1.000
_cell.length_b   1.000
_cell.length_c   1.000
_cell.angle_alpha   90.00
_cell.angle_beta   90.00
_cell.angle_gamma   90.00
#
_symmetry.space_group_name_H-M   'P 1'
#
loop_
_entity.id
_entity.type
_entity.pdbx_description
1 polymer ?
#
loop_
_entity_poly.entity_id
_entity_poly.type
_entity_poly.pdbx_seq_one_letter_code
_entity_poly.pdbx_strand_id
1 'polypeptide(L)'
;YDIGTDLRHELTHGYLHSVQPRIPLWLDEGLAEYFEVARTESGHHADHLAHLAALHRAGQLNLELERLEQVSDPAKFEQTDYAASWLWVSWLLSRPDMTTALAEFFAALPSDASTAPRLSAKLNNLGSDHQRLIREYLEQRIAKAPSLTR
;
A
#
# COMPACT_ATOMS: atom_id res chain seq x y z
N TYR A 1 -0.75 9.21 21.15
CA TYR A 1 -1.67 9.83 20.16
C TYR A 1 -0.91 10.97 19.48
N ASP A 2 -0.63 10.85 18.20
CA ASP A 2 0.08 11.89 17.43
C ASP A 2 -0.90 12.58 16.48
N ILE A 3 -1.40 13.75 16.91
CA ILE A 3 -2.31 14.60 16.13
C ILE A 3 -1.72 14.93 14.74
N GLY A 4 -0.40 15.06 14.63
CA GLY A 4 0.27 15.34 13.37
C GLY A 4 0.14 14.18 12.37
N THR A 5 0.23 12.95 12.84
CA THR A 5 0.02 11.74 12.04
C THR A 5 -1.44 11.65 11.58
N ASP A 6 -2.40 11.74 12.50
CA ASP A 6 -3.83 11.70 12.17
C ASP A 6 -4.21 12.79 11.15
N LEU A 7 -3.69 14.01 11.33
CA LEU A 7 -3.97 15.12 10.42
C LEU A 7 -3.41 14.85 9.01
N ARG A 8 -2.19 14.30 8.89
CA ARG A 8 -1.62 13.96 7.58
C ARG A 8 -2.42 12.85 6.89
N HIS A 9 -2.88 11.84 7.65
CA HIS A 9 -3.75 10.77 7.16
C HIS A 9 -5.03 11.35 6.55
N GLU A 10 -5.80 12.10 7.33
CA GLU A 10 -7.07 12.69 6.90
C GLU A 10 -6.91 13.70 5.73
N LEU A 11 -5.84 14.50 5.74
CA LEU A 11 -5.55 15.42 4.62
C LEU A 11 -5.21 14.64 3.34
N THR A 12 -4.58 13.48 3.45
CA THR A 12 -4.29 12.63 2.29
C THR A 12 -5.59 12.13 1.66
N HIS A 13 -6.52 11.60 2.45
CA HIS A 13 -7.85 11.22 1.96
C HIS A 13 -8.59 12.40 1.31
N GLY A 14 -8.63 13.55 1.98
CA GLY A 14 -9.27 14.75 1.44
C GLY A 14 -8.70 15.17 0.09
N TYR A 15 -7.38 15.15 -0.07
CA TYR A 15 -6.73 15.44 -1.35
C TYR A 15 -7.06 14.39 -2.41
N LEU A 16 -6.88 13.10 -2.11
CA LEU A 16 -7.12 11.99 -3.04
C LEU A 16 -8.56 12.01 -3.56
N HIS A 17 -9.54 12.16 -2.68
CA HIS A 17 -10.95 12.19 -3.06
C HIS A 17 -11.32 13.46 -3.87
N SER A 18 -10.58 14.55 -3.72
CA SER A 18 -10.78 15.76 -4.51
C SER A 18 -10.33 15.59 -5.97
N VAL A 19 -9.32 14.76 -6.22
CA VAL A 19 -8.74 14.54 -7.56
C VAL A 19 -9.19 13.23 -8.20
N GLN A 20 -9.51 12.21 -7.40
CA GLN A 20 -9.97 10.90 -7.86
C GLN A 20 -11.02 10.31 -6.89
N PRO A 21 -12.32 10.64 -7.09
CA PRO A 21 -13.38 10.20 -6.17
C PRO A 21 -13.60 8.68 -6.12
N ARG A 22 -13.04 7.92 -7.06
CA ARG A 22 -13.20 6.48 -7.19
C ARG A 22 -11.91 5.71 -7.01
N ILE A 23 -11.05 6.23 -6.18
CA ILE A 23 -9.83 5.53 -5.79
C ILE A 23 -10.20 4.21 -5.08
N PRO A 24 -9.61 3.05 -5.43
CA PRO A 24 -9.82 1.80 -4.72
C PRO A 24 -9.40 1.91 -3.25
N LEU A 25 -10.17 1.29 -2.34
CA LEU A 25 -9.96 1.36 -0.89
C LEU A 25 -8.51 1.05 -0.48
N TRP A 26 -7.94 -0.04 -0.99
CA TRP A 26 -6.56 -0.41 -0.67
C TRP A 26 -5.53 0.65 -1.06
N LEU A 27 -5.76 1.36 -2.16
CA LEU A 27 -4.83 2.40 -2.64
C LEU A 27 -5.03 3.70 -1.86
N ASP A 28 -6.26 4.05 -1.53
CA ASP A 28 -6.60 5.20 -0.70
C ASP A 28 -5.96 5.08 0.68
N GLU A 29 -6.22 3.97 1.37
CA GLU A 29 -5.63 3.67 2.68
C GLU A 29 -4.11 3.53 2.60
N GLY A 30 -3.60 2.80 1.62
CA GLY A 30 -2.16 2.60 1.47
C GLY A 30 -1.38 3.89 1.23
N LEU A 31 -1.94 4.86 0.51
CA LEU A 31 -1.36 6.20 0.33
C LEU A 31 -1.48 7.03 1.62
N ALA A 32 -2.62 6.97 2.32
CA ALA A 32 -2.80 7.66 3.59
C ALA A 32 -1.77 7.18 4.62
N GLU A 33 -1.62 5.87 4.80
CA GLU A 33 -0.63 5.24 5.69
C GLU A 33 0.83 5.56 5.29
N TYR A 34 1.11 5.68 3.99
CA TYR A 34 2.45 6.04 3.50
C TYR A 34 2.79 7.50 3.80
N PHE A 35 1.84 8.42 3.65
CA PHE A 35 2.07 9.85 3.83
C PHE A 35 1.81 10.37 5.25
N GLU A 36 1.18 9.58 6.12
CA GLU A 36 0.97 10.00 7.52
C GLU A 36 2.27 10.08 8.33
N VAL A 37 3.26 9.23 8.00
CA VAL A 37 4.57 9.28 8.65
C VAL A 37 5.36 10.54 8.27
N ALA A 38 6.26 10.99 9.12
CA ALA A 38 7.04 12.18 8.88
C ALA A 38 7.90 12.06 7.59
N ARG A 39 8.10 13.17 6.87
CA ARG A 39 8.93 13.18 5.65
C ARG A 39 10.36 12.67 5.87
N THR A 40 10.89 12.85 7.07
CA THR A 40 12.21 12.33 7.48
C THR A 40 12.26 10.81 7.53
N GLU A 41 11.11 10.15 7.61
CA GLU A 41 10.99 8.69 7.69
C GLU A 41 10.77 8.05 6.32
N SER A 42 10.59 8.85 5.27
CA SER A 42 10.47 8.38 3.87
C SER A 42 9.43 7.27 3.70
N GLY A 43 8.25 7.42 4.31
CA GLY A 43 7.17 6.43 4.26
C GLY A 43 7.45 5.16 5.10
N HIS A 44 8.41 5.19 6.02
CA HIS A 44 8.70 4.06 6.91
C HIS A 44 7.69 4.01 8.06
N HIS A 45 6.80 3.03 8.03
CA HIS A 45 5.81 2.80 9.07
C HIS A 45 6.24 1.62 9.96
N ALA A 46 6.78 1.92 11.14
CA ALA A 46 7.38 0.92 12.03
C ALA A 46 6.37 -0.14 12.51
N ASP A 47 5.15 0.27 12.86
CA ASP A 47 4.12 -0.63 13.38
C ASP A 47 3.62 -1.61 12.30
N HIS A 48 3.41 -1.11 11.06
CA HIS A 48 3.05 -1.97 9.94
C HIS A 48 4.16 -2.96 9.60
N LEU A 49 5.41 -2.50 9.59
CA LEU A 49 6.54 -3.38 9.35
C LEU A 49 6.64 -4.47 10.43
N ALA A 50 6.46 -4.11 11.71
CA ALA A 50 6.48 -5.08 12.82
C ALA A 50 5.34 -6.11 12.69
N HIS A 51 4.13 -5.66 12.36
CA HIS A 51 2.97 -6.54 12.15
C HIS A 51 3.22 -7.53 10.99
N LEU A 52 3.64 -7.04 9.82
CA LEU A 52 3.94 -7.90 8.67
C LEU A 52 5.10 -8.86 8.93
N ALA A 53 6.13 -8.42 9.67
CA ALA A 53 7.24 -9.28 10.07
C ALA A 53 6.79 -10.42 11.01
N ALA A 54 5.84 -10.16 11.90
CA ALA A 54 5.26 -11.19 12.77
C ALA A 54 4.48 -12.23 11.95
N LEU A 55 3.64 -11.80 11.01
CA LEU A 55 2.90 -12.68 10.10
C LEU A 55 3.84 -13.49 9.19
N HIS A 56 4.90 -12.87 8.69
CA HIS A 56 5.92 -13.54 7.87
C HIS A 56 6.59 -14.67 8.64
N ARG A 57 7.03 -14.42 9.87
CA ARG A 57 7.63 -15.45 10.74
C ARG A 57 6.66 -16.58 11.09
N ALA A 58 5.38 -16.28 11.22
CA ALA A 58 4.32 -17.26 11.49
C ALA A 58 3.88 -18.07 10.25
N GLY A 59 4.38 -17.74 9.06
CA GLY A 59 3.93 -18.35 7.80
C GLY A 59 2.48 -18.00 7.42
N GLN A 60 1.95 -16.89 7.95
CA GLN A 60 0.56 -16.45 7.77
C GLN A 60 0.43 -15.22 6.87
N LEU A 61 1.54 -14.79 6.29
CA LEU A 61 1.58 -13.57 5.46
C LEU A 61 0.87 -13.81 4.12
N ASN A 62 -0.16 -13.00 3.84
CA ASN A 62 -0.79 -12.90 2.53
C ASN A 62 -0.65 -11.46 2.00
N LEU A 63 0.06 -11.30 0.87
CA LEU A 63 0.31 -10.03 0.19
C LEU A 63 -0.33 -9.97 -1.20
N GLU A 64 -1.29 -10.86 -1.52
CA GLU A 64 -1.96 -10.86 -2.82
C GLU A 64 -2.69 -9.54 -3.07
N LEU A 65 -2.25 -8.80 -4.10
CA LEU A 65 -2.87 -7.53 -4.46
C LEU A 65 -4.31 -7.72 -4.93
N GLU A 66 -4.57 -8.81 -5.68
CA GLU A 66 -5.90 -9.18 -6.16
C GLU A 66 -6.92 -9.30 -5.02
N ARG A 67 -6.49 -9.81 -3.87
CA ARG A 67 -7.33 -9.89 -2.68
C ARG A 67 -7.66 -8.51 -2.12
N LEU A 68 -6.66 -7.63 -1.99
CA LEU A 68 -6.86 -6.26 -1.53
C LEU A 68 -7.80 -5.48 -2.46
N GLU A 69 -7.67 -5.67 -3.77
CA GLU A 69 -8.51 -5.03 -4.78
C GLU A 69 -9.99 -5.46 -4.73
N GLN A 70 -10.28 -6.60 -4.10
CA GLN A 70 -11.65 -7.10 -3.93
C GLN A 70 -12.36 -6.50 -2.71
N VAL A 71 -11.62 -5.97 -1.74
CA VAL A 71 -12.20 -5.37 -0.54
C VAL A 71 -12.60 -3.93 -0.85
N SER A 72 -13.90 -3.68 -0.92
CA SER A 72 -14.48 -2.35 -1.16
C SER A 72 -15.24 -1.78 0.03
N ASP A 73 -15.49 -2.59 1.06
CA ASP A 73 -16.20 -2.23 2.28
C ASP A 73 -15.18 -1.92 3.39
N PRO A 74 -15.07 -0.65 3.85
CA PRO A 74 -14.14 -0.29 4.92
C PRO A 74 -14.35 -1.07 6.20
N ALA A 75 -15.58 -1.52 6.49
CA ALA A 75 -15.87 -2.33 7.68
C ALA A 75 -15.24 -3.74 7.65
N LYS A 76 -14.77 -4.18 6.48
CA LYS A 76 -14.08 -5.46 6.27
C LYS A 76 -12.58 -5.31 6.09
N PHE A 77 -12.08 -4.08 6.14
CA PHE A 77 -10.66 -3.78 6.00
C PHE A 77 -9.99 -3.96 7.37
N GLU A 78 -9.11 -4.94 7.47
CA GLU A 78 -8.47 -5.34 8.72
C GLU A 78 -7.06 -4.74 8.86
N GLN A 79 -6.48 -4.81 10.06
CA GLN A 79 -5.13 -4.31 10.33
C GLN A 79 -4.09 -4.83 9.32
N THR A 80 -4.21 -6.09 8.92
CA THR A 80 -3.32 -6.68 7.91
C THR A 80 -3.49 -6.05 6.55
N ASP A 81 -4.72 -5.62 6.19
CA ASP A 81 -5.00 -4.98 4.91
C ASP A 81 -4.39 -3.58 4.84
N TYR A 82 -4.47 -2.79 5.93
CA TYR A 82 -3.77 -1.51 6.04
C TYR A 82 -2.26 -1.68 5.87
N ALA A 83 -1.66 -2.61 6.61
CA ALA A 83 -0.23 -2.87 6.55
C ALA A 83 0.23 -3.39 5.17
N ALA A 84 -0.55 -4.28 4.54
CA ALA A 84 -0.26 -4.77 3.20
C ALA A 84 -0.41 -3.68 2.14
N SER A 85 -1.43 -2.83 2.24
CA SER A 85 -1.66 -1.69 1.35
C SER A 85 -0.53 -0.67 1.44
N TRP A 86 -0.10 -0.33 2.66
CA TRP A 86 1.09 0.48 2.90
C TRP A 86 2.34 -0.12 2.25
N LEU A 87 2.57 -1.43 2.39
CA LEU A 87 3.73 -2.11 1.82
C LEU A 87 3.72 -2.04 0.29
N TRP A 88 2.56 -2.29 -0.34
CA TRP A 88 2.40 -2.17 -1.79
C TRP A 88 2.70 -0.76 -2.29
N VAL A 89 2.13 0.26 -1.65
CA VAL A 89 2.39 1.67 -2.01
C VAL A 89 3.87 2.01 -1.81
N SER A 90 4.46 1.61 -0.68
CA SER A 90 5.88 1.82 -0.40
C SER A 90 6.79 1.20 -1.47
N TRP A 91 6.49 -0.03 -1.91
CA TRP A 91 7.22 -0.71 -2.98
C TRP A 91 7.05 -0.03 -4.33
N LEU A 92 5.83 0.32 -4.70
CA LEU A 92 5.52 1.00 -5.96
C LEU A 92 6.23 2.36 -6.07
N LEU A 93 6.25 3.14 -4.99
CA LEU A 93 6.90 4.45 -4.95
C LEU A 93 8.43 4.36 -4.82
N SER A 94 8.97 3.22 -4.41
CA SER A 94 10.43 3.03 -4.32
C SER A 94 11.12 2.80 -5.67
N ARG A 95 10.37 2.59 -6.75
CA ARG A 95 10.87 2.23 -8.08
C ARG A 95 10.28 3.15 -9.15
N PRO A 96 11.10 3.83 -9.96
CA PRO A 96 10.59 4.76 -10.98
C PRO A 96 9.64 4.14 -12.00
N ASP A 97 9.92 2.90 -12.44
CA ASP A 97 9.08 2.15 -13.38
C ASP A 97 7.72 1.81 -12.77
N MET A 98 7.67 1.44 -11.49
CA MET A 98 6.44 1.13 -10.76
C MET A 98 5.66 2.40 -10.39
N THR A 99 6.36 3.48 -10.06
CA THR A 99 5.72 4.80 -9.84
C THR A 99 5.01 5.27 -11.11
N THR A 100 5.62 5.08 -12.27
CA THR A 100 4.99 5.38 -13.57
C THR A 100 3.75 4.52 -13.80
N ALA A 101 3.85 3.19 -13.55
CA ALA A 101 2.71 2.29 -13.68
C ALA A 101 1.55 2.64 -12.75
N LEU A 102 1.87 3.06 -11.51
CA LEU A 102 0.87 3.52 -10.54
C LEU A 102 0.20 4.83 -10.99
N ALA A 103 0.98 5.80 -11.50
CA ALA A 103 0.45 7.06 -12.00
C ALA A 103 -0.48 6.87 -13.21
N GLU A 104 -0.09 5.99 -14.14
CA GLU A 104 -0.94 5.62 -15.28
C GLU A 104 -2.22 4.90 -14.84
N PHE A 105 -2.12 4.00 -13.87
CA PHE A 105 -3.28 3.33 -13.27
C PHE A 105 -4.23 4.34 -12.64
N PHE A 106 -3.71 5.27 -11.82
CA PHE A 106 -4.50 6.29 -11.17
C PHE A 106 -5.22 7.21 -12.19
N ALA A 107 -4.52 7.59 -13.25
CA ALA A 107 -5.09 8.41 -14.34
C ALA A 107 -6.18 7.66 -15.14
N ALA A 108 -6.11 6.33 -15.18
CA ALA A 108 -7.08 5.48 -15.89
C ALA A 108 -8.31 5.10 -15.05
N LEU A 109 -8.35 5.48 -13.76
CA LEU A 109 -9.51 5.22 -12.91
C LEU A 109 -10.73 6.00 -13.46
N PRO A 110 -11.89 5.34 -13.57
CA PRO A 110 -13.07 5.97 -14.13
C PRO A 110 -13.62 7.06 -13.22
N SER A 111 -14.26 8.08 -13.83
CA SER A 111 -15.03 9.10 -13.10
C SER A 111 -16.45 8.64 -12.76
N ASP A 112 -16.91 7.55 -13.35
CA ASP A 112 -18.24 6.97 -13.18
C ASP A 112 -18.21 5.57 -12.57
N ALA A 113 -19.37 4.90 -12.48
CA ALA A 113 -19.52 3.56 -11.89
C ALA A 113 -19.11 2.42 -12.84
N SER A 114 -18.36 2.68 -13.90
CA SER A 114 -17.86 1.64 -14.79
C SER A 114 -16.87 0.72 -14.07
N THR A 115 -16.58 -0.44 -14.66
CA THR A 115 -15.63 -1.40 -14.09
C THR A 115 -14.26 -0.75 -13.96
N ALA A 116 -13.81 -0.57 -12.73
CA ALA A 116 -12.49 -0.02 -12.47
C ALA A 116 -11.38 -0.98 -12.95
N PRO A 117 -10.32 -0.46 -13.58
CA PRO A 117 -9.15 -1.28 -13.90
C PRO A 117 -8.54 -1.83 -12.61
N ARG A 118 -7.82 -2.94 -12.72
CA ARG A 118 -7.05 -3.52 -11.61
C ARG A 118 -5.57 -3.29 -11.83
N LEU A 119 -4.88 -2.81 -10.81
CA LEU A 119 -3.44 -2.63 -10.86
C LEU A 119 -2.73 -3.98 -10.98
N SER A 120 -3.22 -5.02 -10.30
CA SER A 120 -2.70 -6.39 -10.41
C SER A 120 -2.67 -6.89 -11.86
N ALA A 121 -3.75 -6.66 -12.63
CA ALA A 121 -3.79 -7.01 -14.04
C ALA A 121 -2.75 -6.23 -14.87
N LYS A 122 -2.59 -4.92 -14.60
CA LYS A 122 -1.58 -4.09 -15.24
C LYS A 122 -0.17 -4.60 -14.94
N LEU A 123 0.13 -4.91 -13.68
CA LEU A 123 1.43 -5.42 -13.26
C LEU A 123 1.71 -6.79 -13.90
N ASN A 124 0.74 -7.70 -13.96
CA ASN A 124 0.89 -9.01 -14.59
C ASN A 124 1.26 -8.88 -16.08
N ASN A 125 0.72 -7.89 -16.78
CA ASN A 125 1.06 -7.61 -18.17
C ASN A 125 2.49 -7.08 -18.37
N LEU A 126 3.13 -6.57 -17.32
CA LEU A 126 4.54 -6.15 -17.35
C LEU A 126 5.52 -7.34 -17.23
N GLY A 127 5.00 -8.56 -17.03
CA GLY A 127 5.78 -9.80 -17.10
C GLY A 127 6.70 -10.08 -15.91
N SER A 128 6.56 -9.32 -14.80
CA SER A 128 7.35 -9.51 -13.58
C SER A 128 6.57 -10.31 -12.54
N ASP A 129 7.25 -11.13 -11.76
CA ASP A 129 6.65 -11.81 -10.59
C ASP A 129 6.57 -10.84 -9.40
N HIS A 130 5.50 -10.04 -9.40
CA HIS A 130 5.28 -9.00 -8.41
C HIS A 130 5.07 -9.56 -7.00
N GLN A 131 4.48 -10.76 -6.89
CA GLN A 131 4.27 -11.44 -5.61
C GLN A 131 5.61 -11.83 -4.98
N ARG A 132 6.58 -12.28 -5.77
CA ARG A 132 7.93 -12.53 -5.29
C ARG A 132 8.65 -11.23 -4.92
N LEU A 133 8.58 -10.23 -5.79
CA LEU A 133 9.26 -8.96 -5.61
C LEU A 133 8.79 -8.17 -4.37
N ILE A 134 7.48 -8.17 -4.08
CA ILE A 134 6.95 -7.51 -2.88
C ILE A 134 7.38 -8.25 -1.60
N ARG A 135 7.47 -9.59 -1.65
CA ARG A 135 7.96 -10.38 -0.52
C ARG A 135 9.44 -10.11 -0.26
N GLU A 136 10.28 -10.11 -1.29
CA GLU A 136 11.70 -9.76 -1.20
C GLU A 136 11.90 -8.34 -0.65
N TYR A 137 11.05 -7.39 -1.07
CA TYR A 137 11.08 -6.02 -0.55
C TYR A 137 10.78 -5.96 0.95
N LEU A 138 9.75 -6.70 1.42
CA LEU A 138 9.45 -6.81 2.84
C LEU A 138 10.64 -7.40 3.62
N GLU A 139 11.23 -8.50 3.15
CA GLU A 139 12.37 -9.16 3.78
C GLU A 139 13.58 -8.21 3.91
N GLN A 140 13.85 -7.42 2.88
CA GLN A 140 14.90 -6.41 2.91
C GLN A 140 14.61 -5.31 3.95
N ARG A 141 13.36 -4.89 4.10
CA ARG A 141 12.97 -3.89 5.11
C ARG A 141 13.08 -4.45 6.53
N ILE A 142 12.66 -5.69 6.75
CA ILE A 142 12.83 -6.40 8.03
C ILE A 142 14.31 -6.49 8.39
N ALA A 143 15.18 -6.90 7.46
CA ALA A 143 16.61 -7.03 7.68
C ALA A 143 17.30 -5.70 8.04
N LYS A 144 16.77 -4.58 7.55
CA LYS A 144 17.27 -3.21 7.85
C LYS A 144 16.74 -2.64 9.16
N ALA A 145 15.77 -3.27 9.81
CA ALA A 145 15.15 -2.81 11.04
C ALA A 145 15.75 -3.56 12.26
N PRO A 146 16.74 -3.00 12.96
CA PRO A 146 17.49 -3.71 14.02
C PRO A 146 16.62 -4.24 15.17
N SER A 147 15.47 -3.58 15.41
CA SER A 147 14.52 -3.97 16.45
C SER A 147 13.69 -5.20 16.12
N LEU A 148 13.68 -5.67 14.86
CA LEU A 148 12.85 -6.80 14.39
C LEU A 148 13.64 -8.08 14.18
N THR A 149 14.96 -8.03 14.29
CA THR A 149 15.86 -9.17 14.05
C THR A 149 16.24 -9.92 15.32
N ARG A 150 15.69 -9.57 16.48
CA ARG A 150 15.92 -10.26 17.76
C ARG A 150 14.76 -11.16 18.15
#